data_b91ef0a6d9c5b9d2be2c1651e2a6d394
#
_entry.id   b91ef0a6d9c5b9d2be2c1651e2a6d394
#
_cell.length_a   1.000
_cell.length_b   1.000
_cell.length_c   1.000
_cell.angle_alpha   90.00
_cell.angle_beta   90.00
_cell.angle_gamma   90.00
#
_symmetry.space_group_name_H-M   'P 1'
#
loop_
_entity.id
_entity.type
_entity.pdbx_description
1 polymer ?
#
loop_
_entity_poly.entity_id
_entity_poly.type
_entity_poly.pdbx_seq_one_letter_code
_entity_poly.pdbx_strand_id
1 'polypeptide(L)'
;MTSNASNPESKPTSTDLPTAGTVPGPMKLAAIVAIIESVVAIGAGIYFAIAQAQMGTDEALVESDTPAFAFVGVGTAIFILLVFGPMLAGAVGILRGHTWGRSLIVFLNVLLIGISVYMFSGGAITFGVVTLFAGLVTLGCALHPASTGWATARFDERRARQL
;
A
#
# COMPACT_ATOMS: atom_id res chain seq x y z
N MET A 1 30.76 43.24 36.84
CA MET A 1 30.50 41.78 37.07
C MET A 1 29.00 41.58 37.07
N THR A 2 28.39 41.34 35.94
CA THR A 2 26.96 41.08 35.77
C THR A 2 26.80 39.60 35.51
N SER A 3 26.28 38.90 36.52
CA SER A 3 25.94 37.47 36.47
C SER A 3 24.79 37.24 35.47
N ASN A 4 25.09 36.53 34.39
CA ASN A 4 24.09 36.10 33.44
C ASN A 4 23.40 34.84 34.04
N ALA A 5 22.27 35.04 34.67
CA ALA A 5 21.44 33.93 35.16
C ALA A 5 20.89 33.19 33.95
N SER A 6 21.40 31.96 33.74
CA SER A 6 20.89 30.98 32.80
C SER A 6 19.39 30.72 33.11
N ASN A 7 18.55 31.15 32.18
CA ASN A 7 17.11 30.84 32.19
C ASN A 7 16.94 29.32 32.10
N PRO A 8 16.29 28.62 33.04
CA PRO A 8 16.04 27.22 32.93
C PRO A 8 15.13 26.96 31.70
N GLU A 9 15.56 26.03 30.84
CA GLU A 9 14.83 25.56 29.67
C GLU A 9 13.35 25.46 29.97
N SER A 10 12.60 26.35 29.34
CA SER A 10 11.15 26.29 29.38
C SER A 10 10.72 24.99 28.69
N LYS A 11 10.23 24.07 29.51
CA LYS A 11 9.59 22.83 29.04
C LYS A 11 8.58 23.23 27.96
N PRO A 12 8.68 22.68 26.72
CA PRO A 12 7.76 23.08 25.65
C PRO A 12 6.32 22.89 26.14
N THR A 13 5.57 23.97 26.12
CA THR A 13 4.16 23.96 26.49
C THR A 13 3.42 23.10 25.49
N SER A 14 2.41 22.37 25.92
CA SER A 14 1.60 21.45 25.07
C SER A 14 0.98 22.11 23.82
N THR A 15 1.05 23.44 23.74
CA THR A 15 0.63 24.27 22.60
C THR A 15 1.66 24.30 21.45
N ASP A 16 2.94 23.93 21.71
CA ASP A 16 4.02 23.99 20.72
C ASP A 16 4.23 22.67 19.96
N LEU A 17 3.42 21.65 20.25
CA LEU A 17 3.49 20.39 19.52
C LEU A 17 2.94 20.57 18.11
N PRO A 18 3.71 20.21 17.05
CA PRO A 18 3.22 20.29 15.68
C PRO A 18 1.99 19.38 15.54
N THR A 19 0.82 19.99 15.41
CA THR A 19 -0.41 19.28 15.10
C THR A 19 -0.37 18.81 13.67
N ALA A 20 -0.32 17.49 13.46
CA ALA A 20 -0.45 16.93 12.13
C ALA A 20 -1.87 17.21 11.63
N GLY A 21 -1.99 18.13 10.69
CA GLY A 21 -3.24 18.50 10.05
C GLY A 21 -3.97 17.32 9.39
N THR A 22 -5.00 17.61 8.63
CA THR A 22 -5.73 16.60 7.84
C THR A 22 -4.81 15.90 6.84
N VAL A 23 -5.17 14.67 6.44
CA VAL A 23 -4.43 13.89 5.44
C VAL A 23 -4.25 14.72 4.15
N PRO A 24 -3.02 14.92 3.65
CA PRO A 24 -2.77 15.72 2.44
C PRO A 24 -3.42 15.12 1.19
N GLY A 25 -3.74 15.99 0.22
CA GLY A 25 -4.34 15.57 -1.05
C GLY A 25 -3.56 14.46 -1.77
N PRO A 26 -2.24 14.57 -1.98
CA PRO A 26 -1.46 13.51 -2.60
C PRO A 26 -1.56 12.18 -1.86
N MET A 27 -1.54 12.19 -0.52
CA MET A 27 -1.66 10.97 0.27
C MET A 27 -3.06 10.34 0.16
N LYS A 28 -4.13 11.15 0.07
CA LYS A 28 -5.48 10.67 -0.19
C LYS A 28 -5.57 10.02 -1.56
N LEU A 29 -4.98 10.63 -2.59
CA LEU A 29 -4.95 10.07 -3.94
C LEU A 29 -4.21 8.73 -3.96
N ALA A 30 -3.03 8.64 -3.33
CA ALA A 30 -2.30 7.38 -3.22
C ALA A 30 -3.15 6.28 -2.54
N ALA A 31 -3.86 6.63 -1.46
CA ALA A 31 -4.74 5.68 -0.76
C ALA A 31 -5.93 5.23 -1.63
N ILE A 32 -6.55 6.15 -2.40
CA ILE A 32 -7.67 5.82 -3.29
C ILE A 32 -7.20 4.89 -4.41
N VAL A 33 -6.07 5.19 -5.06
CA VAL A 33 -5.52 4.32 -6.11
C VAL A 33 -5.17 2.95 -5.54
N ALA A 34 -4.55 2.88 -4.36
CA ALA A 34 -4.23 1.63 -3.67
C ALA A 34 -5.48 0.80 -3.33
N ILE A 35 -6.61 1.44 -2.99
CA ILE A 35 -7.90 0.76 -2.80
C ILE A 35 -8.37 0.14 -4.12
N ILE A 36 -8.34 0.91 -5.21
CA ILE A 36 -8.77 0.43 -6.54
C ILE A 36 -7.90 -0.75 -6.97
N GLU A 37 -6.57 -0.63 -6.87
CA GLU A 37 -5.61 -1.71 -7.16
C GLU A 37 -5.93 -2.97 -6.37
N SER A 38 -6.15 -2.83 -5.05
CA SER A 38 -6.45 -3.96 -4.16
C SER A 38 -7.78 -4.64 -4.51
N VAL A 39 -8.82 -3.86 -4.77
CA VAL A 39 -10.14 -4.40 -5.14
C VAL A 39 -10.08 -5.13 -6.48
N VAL A 40 -9.41 -4.55 -7.47
CA VAL A 40 -9.23 -5.17 -8.79
C VAL A 40 -8.41 -6.47 -8.67
N ALA A 41 -7.30 -6.45 -7.92
CA ALA A 41 -6.46 -7.63 -7.74
C ALA A 41 -7.19 -8.76 -7.01
N ILE A 42 -7.91 -8.45 -5.91
CA ILE A 42 -8.70 -9.43 -5.15
C ILE A 42 -9.84 -9.98 -6.02
N GLY A 43 -10.56 -9.11 -6.74
CA GLY A 43 -11.62 -9.51 -7.65
C GLY A 43 -11.13 -10.43 -8.77
N ALA A 44 -9.98 -10.11 -9.38
CA ALA A 44 -9.33 -10.96 -10.37
C ALA A 44 -8.91 -12.31 -9.77
N GLY A 45 -8.32 -12.33 -8.58
CA GLY A 45 -7.95 -13.56 -7.88
C GLY A 45 -9.14 -14.48 -7.63
N ILE A 46 -10.25 -13.92 -7.17
CA ILE A 46 -11.51 -14.68 -6.96
C ILE A 46 -12.04 -15.19 -8.31
N TYR A 47 -12.06 -14.35 -9.34
CA TYR A 47 -12.50 -14.76 -10.67
C TYR A 47 -11.67 -15.93 -11.21
N PHE A 48 -10.34 -15.87 -11.11
CA PHE A 48 -9.46 -16.96 -11.54
C PHE A 48 -9.70 -18.25 -10.74
N ALA A 49 -9.92 -18.17 -9.43
CA ALA A 49 -10.23 -19.33 -8.61
C ALA A 49 -11.53 -20.01 -9.05
N ILE A 50 -12.58 -19.22 -9.34
CA ILE A 50 -13.88 -19.74 -9.82
C ILE A 50 -13.73 -20.33 -11.23
N ALA A 51 -13.06 -19.63 -12.14
CA ALA A 51 -12.83 -20.10 -13.50
C ALA A 51 -12.07 -21.43 -13.51
N GLN A 52 -11.02 -21.55 -12.72
CA GLN A 52 -10.24 -22.78 -12.58
C GLN A 52 -11.11 -23.94 -12.04
N ALA A 53 -11.97 -23.67 -11.07
CA ALA A 53 -12.87 -24.69 -10.51
C ALA A 53 -13.94 -25.16 -11.51
N GLN A 54 -14.33 -24.33 -12.48
CA GLN A 54 -15.33 -24.65 -13.50
C GLN A 54 -14.75 -25.38 -14.71
N MET A 55 -13.49 -25.16 -15.06
CA MET A 55 -12.83 -25.75 -16.23
C MET A 55 -12.55 -27.27 -16.08
N GLY A 56 -12.58 -27.80 -14.86
CA GLY A 56 -12.21 -29.20 -14.61
C GLY A 56 -10.70 -29.46 -14.83
N THR A 57 -10.31 -30.74 -14.74
CA THR A 57 -8.91 -31.14 -14.90
C THR A 57 -8.47 -31.22 -16.36
N ASP A 58 -9.40 -31.30 -17.29
CA ASP A 58 -9.11 -31.58 -18.70
C ASP A 58 -8.80 -30.28 -19.52
N GLU A 59 -9.22 -29.11 -19.02
CA GLU A 59 -9.01 -27.79 -19.66
C GLU A 59 -8.20 -26.82 -18.78
N ALA A 60 -7.44 -27.34 -17.83
CA ALA A 60 -6.65 -26.48 -16.94
C ALA A 60 -5.63 -25.64 -17.74
N LEU A 61 -5.55 -24.35 -17.44
CA LEU A 61 -4.64 -23.38 -18.11
C LEU A 61 -3.15 -23.74 -18.04
N VAL A 62 -2.82 -24.78 -17.32
CA VAL A 62 -1.48 -25.34 -17.21
C VAL A 62 -1.58 -26.87 -17.27
N GLU A 63 -0.95 -27.45 -18.22
CA GLU A 63 -0.93 -28.87 -18.50
C GLU A 63 0.01 -29.60 -17.51
N SER A 64 -0.54 -30.22 -16.47
CA SER A 64 0.22 -31.10 -15.59
C SER A 64 -0.68 -32.12 -14.87
N ASP A 65 -0.27 -33.37 -14.94
CA ASP A 65 -0.97 -34.53 -14.37
C ASP A 65 -0.95 -34.64 -12.83
N THR A 66 -0.66 -33.55 -12.12
CA THR A 66 -0.47 -33.59 -10.67
C THR A 66 -1.74 -33.13 -9.91
N PRO A 67 -2.22 -33.83 -8.87
CA PRO A 67 -3.37 -33.43 -8.07
C PRO A 67 -3.25 -32.03 -7.44
N ALA A 68 -2.01 -31.53 -7.26
CA ALA A 68 -1.72 -30.18 -6.79
C ALA A 68 -2.32 -29.08 -7.68
N PHE A 69 -2.59 -29.40 -8.95
CA PHE A 69 -3.11 -28.49 -9.95
C PHE A 69 -4.50 -27.96 -9.65
N ALA A 70 -5.38 -28.78 -9.07
CA ALA A 70 -6.71 -28.37 -8.65
C ALA A 70 -6.71 -27.22 -7.60
N PHE A 71 -5.60 -27.06 -6.90
CA PHE A 71 -5.44 -26.04 -5.86
C PHE A 71 -4.75 -24.75 -6.32
N VAL A 72 -4.25 -24.68 -7.57
CA VAL A 72 -3.52 -23.49 -8.06
C VAL A 72 -4.39 -22.24 -8.04
N GLY A 73 -5.62 -22.31 -8.53
CA GLY A 73 -6.54 -21.18 -8.55
C GLY A 73 -6.87 -20.67 -7.14
N VAL A 74 -7.21 -21.58 -6.24
CA VAL A 74 -7.52 -21.26 -4.84
C VAL A 74 -6.28 -20.72 -4.11
N GLY A 75 -5.12 -21.36 -4.31
CA GLY A 75 -3.85 -20.91 -3.73
C GLY A 75 -3.47 -19.51 -4.19
N THR A 76 -3.65 -19.20 -5.48
CA THR A 76 -3.43 -17.87 -6.04
C THR A 76 -4.38 -16.84 -5.43
N ALA A 77 -5.67 -17.17 -5.29
CA ALA A 77 -6.65 -16.26 -4.68
C ALA A 77 -6.32 -15.98 -3.21
N ILE A 78 -5.93 -16.98 -2.44
CA ILE A 78 -5.50 -16.82 -1.04
C ILE A 78 -4.24 -15.95 -0.98
N PHE A 79 -3.26 -16.19 -1.84
CA PHE A 79 -2.04 -15.39 -1.91
C PHE A 79 -2.35 -13.92 -2.22
N ILE A 80 -3.19 -13.65 -3.23
CA ILE A 80 -3.62 -12.29 -3.58
C ILE A 80 -4.32 -11.63 -2.40
N LEU A 81 -5.21 -12.34 -1.70
CA LEU A 81 -5.90 -11.82 -0.53
C LEU A 81 -4.93 -11.49 0.62
N LEU A 82 -3.93 -12.33 0.86
CA LEU A 82 -2.90 -12.10 1.88
C LEU A 82 -2.00 -10.90 1.55
N VAL A 83 -1.75 -10.62 0.29
CA VAL A 83 -0.93 -9.48 -0.17
C VAL A 83 -1.75 -8.20 -0.24
N PHE A 84 -2.86 -8.22 -0.94
CA PHE A 84 -3.68 -7.03 -1.20
C PHE A 84 -4.68 -6.70 -0.09
N GLY A 85 -5.07 -7.68 0.74
CA GLY A 85 -5.93 -7.44 1.89
C GLY A 85 -5.35 -6.45 2.89
N PRO A 86 -4.11 -6.65 3.40
CA PRO A 86 -3.43 -5.67 4.23
C PRO A 86 -3.21 -4.32 3.55
N MET A 87 -2.93 -4.29 2.23
CA MET A 87 -2.81 -3.05 1.46
C MET A 87 -4.12 -2.27 1.47
N LEU A 88 -5.25 -2.94 1.23
CA LEU A 88 -6.58 -2.36 1.29
C LEU A 88 -6.87 -1.80 2.69
N ALA A 89 -6.62 -2.58 3.74
CA ALA A 89 -6.80 -2.15 5.12
C ALA A 89 -5.90 -0.94 5.46
N GLY A 90 -4.65 -0.94 5.01
CA GLY A 90 -3.70 0.16 5.16
C GLY A 90 -4.16 1.44 4.45
N ALA A 91 -4.67 1.32 3.23
CA ALA A 91 -5.17 2.44 2.45
C ALA A 91 -6.42 3.08 3.10
N VAL A 92 -7.36 2.26 3.56
CA VAL A 92 -8.52 2.72 4.35
C VAL A 92 -8.05 3.35 5.67
N GLY A 93 -7.04 2.78 6.32
CA GLY A 93 -6.42 3.34 7.52
C GLY A 93 -5.87 4.75 7.28
N ILE A 94 -5.19 4.99 6.15
CA ILE A 94 -4.67 6.31 5.78
C ILE A 94 -5.81 7.32 5.64
N LEU A 95 -6.89 6.96 4.95
CA LEU A 95 -8.05 7.85 4.81
C LEU A 95 -8.67 8.22 6.16
N ARG A 96 -8.53 7.35 7.17
CA ARG A 96 -8.93 7.58 8.57
C ARG A 96 -7.86 8.29 9.40
N GLY A 97 -6.75 8.73 8.80
CA GLY A 97 -5.67 9.44 9.49
C GLY A 97 -4.60 8.57 10.15
N HIS A 98 -4.58 7.26 9.90
CA HIS A 98 -3.53 6.36 10.38
C HIS A 98 -2.34 6.34 9.41
N THR A 99 -1.12 6.25 9.93
CA THR A 99 0.11 6.32 9.12
C THR A 99 0.71 4.96 8.76
N TRP A 100 0.31 3.89 9.45
CA TRP A 100 0.95 2.57 9.30
C TRP A 100 0.80 1.98 7.88
N GLY A 101 -0.30 2.27 7.19
CA GLY A 101 -0.56 1.77 5.83
C GLY A 101 0.37 2.34 4.76
N ARG A 102 1.03 3.49 5.03
CA ARG A 102 1.92 4.14 4.05
C ARG A 102 3.09 3.25 3.61
N SER A 103 3.77 2.62 4.56
CA SER A 103 4.92 1.75 4.26
C SER A 103 4.50 0.55 3.41
N LEU A 104 3.32 0.01 3.69
CA LEU A 104 2.77 -1.13 2.96
C LEU A 104 2.40 -0.74 1.53
N ILE A 105 1.75 0.41 1.33
CA ILE A 105 1.42 0.93 0.01
C ILE A 105 2.69 1.18 -0.80
N VAL A 106 3.70 1.83 -0.23
CA VAL A 106 4.98 2.10 -0.91
C VAL A 106 5.66 0.78 -1.29
N PHE A 107 5.78 -0.15 -0.35
CA PHE A 107 6.43 -1.45 -0.60
C PHE A 107 5.74 -2.23 -1.72
N LEU A 108 4.41 -2.36 -1.66
CA LEU A 108 3.67 -3.13 -2.65
C LEU A 108 3.67 -2.46 -4.02
N ASN A 109 3.64 -1.13 -4.09
CA ASN A 109 3.73 -0.44 -5.38
C ASN A 109 5.12 -0.56 -6.02
N VAL A 110 6.19 -0.57 -5.24
CA VAL A 110 7.53 -0.91 -5.77
C VAL A 110 7.55 -2.33 -6.33
N LEU A 111 6.94 -3.29 -5.64
CA LEU A 111 6.79 -4.67 -6.11
C LEU A 111 5.96 -4.74 -7.41
N LEU A 112 4.82 -4.03 -7.48
CA LEU A 112 3.97 -3.97 -8.67
C LEU A 112 4.68 -3.38 -9.88
N ILE A 113 5.52 -2.35 -9.69
CA ILE A 113 6.38 -1.81 -10.75
C ILE A 113 7.34 -2.89 -11.26
N GLY A 114 7.96 -3.67 -10.38
CA GLY A 114 8.81 -4.80 -10.76
C GLY A 114 8.03 -5.87 -11.54
N ILE A 115 6.84 -6.21 -11.09
CA ILE A 115 5.95 -7.18 -11.77
C ILE A 115 5.53 -6.65 -13.15
N SER A 116 5.25 -5.35 -13.31
CA SER A 116 4.86 -4.77 -14.59
C SER A 116 5.96 -4.94 -15.66
N VAL A 117 7.22 -4.83 -15.27
CA VAL A 117 8.37 -5.10 -16.17
C VAL A 117 8.38 -6.56 -16.61
N TYR A 118 8.10 -7.48 -15.68
CA TYR A 118 7.99 -8.90 -16.01
C TYR A 118 6.80 -9.19 -16.95
N MET A 119 5.65 -8.49 -16.76
CA MET A 119 4.47 -8.62 -17.63
C MET A 119 4.78 -8.22 -19.08
N PHE A 120 5.66 -7.23 -19.32
CA PHE A 120 6.10 -6.87 -20.66
C PHE A 120 6.86 -8.03 -21.34
N SER A 121 7.73 -8.72 -20.61
CA SER A 121 8.46 -9.88 -21.11
C SER A 121 7.53 -11.06 -21.41
N GLY A 122 6.41 -11.20 -20.69
CA GLY A 122 5.38 -12.21 -20.91
C GLY A 122 4.34 -11.87 -21.98
N GLY A 123 4.48 -10.72 -22.68
CA GLY A 123 3.56 -10.28 -23.73
C GLY A 123 2.25 -9.63 -23.23
N ALA A 124 2.04 -9.52 -21.92
CA ALA A 124 0.87 -8.88 -21.32
C ALA A 124 1.03 -7.34 -21.27
N ILE A 125 1.31 -6.72 -22.41
CA ILE A 125 1.73 -5.31 -22.52
C ILE A 125 0.68 -4.36 -21.93
N THR A 126 -0.60 -4.53 -22.28
CA THR A 126 -1.67 -3.64 -21.81
C THR A 126 -1.80 -3.66 -20.30
N PHE A 127 -1.79 -4.84 -19.69
CA PHE A 127 -1.86 -4.96 -18.23
C PHE A 127 -0.59 -4.41 -17.57
N GLY A 128 0.59 -4.67 -18.13
CA GLY A 128 1.86 -4.14 -17.66
C GLY A 128 1.88 -2.60 -17.66
N VAL A 129 1.41 -1.95 -18.73
CA VAL A 129 1.33 -0.48 -18.82
C VAL A 129 0.39 0.10 -17.74
N VAL A 130 -0.80 -0.47 -17.59
CA VAL A 130 -1.78 -0.02 -16.59
C VAL A 130 -1.22 -0.16 -15.18
N THR A 131 -0.65 -1.32 -14.85
CA THR A 131 -0.05 -1.58 -13.53
C THR A 131 1.15 -0.67 -13.26
N LEU A 132 2.03 -0.47 -14.25
CA LEU A 132 3.17 0.44 -14.14
C LEU A 132 2.71 1.87 -13.86
N PHE A 133 1.75 2.37 -14.62
CA PHE A 133 1.25 3.73 -14.47
C PHE A 133 0.58 3.94 -13.10
N ALA A 134 -0.28 3.02 -12.68
CA ALA A 134 -0.93 3.07 -11.37
C ALA A 134 0.10 3.04 -10.24
N GLY A 135 1.07 2.13 -10.29
CA GLY A 135 2.16 2.04 -9.31
C GLY A 135 3.02 3.30 -9.23
N LEU A 136 3.36 3.90 -10.37
CA LEU A 136 4.15 5.16 -10.41
C LEU A 136 3.36 6.32 -9.82
N VAL A 137 2.08 6.46 -10.14
CA VAL A 137 1.21 7.51 -9.60
C VAL A 137 1.08 7.35 -8.09
N THR A 138 0.79 6.15 -7.62
CA THR A 138 0.64 5.85 -6.18
C THR A 138 1.94 6.12 -5.44
N LEU A 139 3.07 5.66 -5.97
CA LEU A 139 4.39 5.85 -5.36
C LEU A 139 4.78 7.34 -5.32
N GLY A 140 4.61 8.06 -6.44
CA GLY A 140 4.88 9.50 -6.52
C GLY A 140 4.05 10.30 -5.51
N CYS A 141 2.76 10.00 -5.38
CA CYS A 141 1.87 10.63 -4.42
C CYS A 141 2.22 10.27 -2.95
N ALA A 142 2.58 9.02 -2.68
CA ALA A 142 2.96 8.58 -1.34
C ALA A 142 4.31 9.16 -0.89
N LEU A 143 5.24 9.38 -1.82
CA LEU A 143 6.55 9.97 -1.55
C LEU A 143 6.59 11.50 -1.66
N HIS A 144 5.48 12.13 -2.07
CA HIS A 144 5.39 13.59 -2.17
C HIS A 144 5.76 14.26 -0.83
N PRO A 145 6.48 15.41 -0.83
CA PRO A 145 6.91 16.10 0.41
C PRO A 145 5.78 16.35 1.41
N ALA A 146 4.58 16.72 0.93
CA ALA A 146 3.42 16.91 1.79
C ALA A 146 2.98 15.60 2.49
N SER A 147 3.07 14.45 1.80
CA SER A 147 2.72 13.13 2.35
C SER A 147 3.75 12.66 3.38
N THR A 148 5.03 12.90 3.11
CA THR A 148 6.12 12.56 4.03
C THR A 148 6.09 13.43 5.27
N GLY A 149 5.94 14.75 5.12
CA GLY A 149 5.87 15.70 6.24
C GLY A 149 4.68 15.40 7.17
N TRP A 150 3.50 15.11 6.61
CA TRP A 150 2.35 14.70 7.41
C TRP A 150 2.62 13.42 8.21
N ALA A 151 3.22 12.40 7.59
CA ALA A 151 3.51 11.14 8.26
C ALA A 151 4.51 11.32 9.41
N THR A 152 5.54 12.16 9.22
CA THR A 152 6.53 12.50 10.26
C THR A 152 5.87 13.24 11.42
N ALA A 153 5.07 14.28 11.14
CA ALA A 153 4.37 15.04 12.18
C ALA A 153 3.44 14.14 13.02
N ARG A 154 2.72 13.20 12.39
CA ARG A 154 1.90 12.20 13.11
C ARG A 154 2.72 11.25 13.97
N PHE A 155 3.91 10.88 13.53
CA PHE A 155 4.81 10.05 14.33
C PHE A 155 5.28 10.80 15.58
N ASP A 156 5.69 12.07 15.41
CA ASP A 156 6.17 12.91 16.50
C ASP A 156 5.07 13.21 17.53
N GLU A 157 3.83 13.48 17.08
CA GLU A 157 2.66 13.60 17.98
C GLU A 157 2.45 12.35 18.85
N ARG A 158 2.57 11.15 18.25
CA ARG A 158 2.40 9.90 19.00
C ARG A 158 3.51 9.70 20.01
N ARG A 159 4.75 10.01 19.63
CA ARG A 159 5.92 9.90 20.51
C ARG A 159 5.81 10.85 21.71
N ALA A 160 5.38 12.08 21.45
CA ALA A 160 5.18 13.09 22.52
C ALA A 160 4.11 12.70 23.54
N ARG A 161 3.10 11.92 23.14
CA ARG A 161 2.03 11.42 24.05
C ARG A 161 2.46 10.25 24.92
N GLN A 162 3.61 9.62 24.63
CA GLN A 162 4.12 8.46 25.38
C GLN A 162 5.17 8.84 26.43
N LEU A 163 5.62 10.11 26.43
CA LEU A 163 6.54 10.70 27.40
C LEU A 163 5.79 11.46 28.48
#